data_9c8940cf324dd99189c13b972ff54a41
#
_entry.id   9c8940cf324dd99189c13b972ff54a41
#
_cell.length_a   1.000
_cell.length_b   1.000
_cell.length_c   1.000
_cell.angle_alpha   90.00
_cell.angle_beta   90.00
_cell.angle_gamma   90.00
#
_symmetry.space_group_name_H-M   'P 1'
#
loop_
_entity.id
_entity.type
_entity.pdbx_description
1 polymer ?
#
loop_
_entity_poly.entity_id
_entity_poly.type
_entity_poly.pdbx_seq_one_letter_code
_entity_poly.pdbx_strand_id
1 'polypeptide(L)'
;MSRVDVYTNVCILKNMVGKITPDDKCTCSNLFYILGGESKWSTPNKVLDQCIRAKNGENVRYEQNSVQEVGDALEGVVATLAAKRLGLTNLDTDITIPVKHDSLPLWGSVDATATANNLTITPDEDWAIYTETGEPMVLQGKGVIEIKCTADFPSDDGVPKGWRGLIQAKGQMACMNGEADWAVIATLYRSTLLQIFVMRRDFKFEREMADKILDFDRRVIEEDYFPAFSLSDTALLYPQANEDKLVDLEPDAKTYVEQILNADETIKSATKIKEKANASLQDMMKDAQFGRVDKFQINWGTTTRKTKMVSIPLESPETKRNKTVRIKEITEQ
;
A
#
# COMPACT_ATOMS: atom_id res chain seq x y z
N MET A 1 28.37 -16.57 -29.05
CA MET A 1 27.82 -16.08 -27.79
C MET A 1 28.75 -14.98 -27.28
N SER A 2 28.28 -13.72 -27.30
CA SER A 2 29.10 -12.58 -26.91
C SER A 2 29.13 -12.48 -25.38
N ARG A 3 30.25 -11.98 -24.82
CA ARG A 3 30.43 -11.77 -23.36
C ARG A 3 29.33 -10.90 -22.72
N VAL A 4 28.58 -10.16 -23.49
CA VAL A 4 27.49 -9.27 -23.05
C VAL A 4 26.28 -10.06 -22.55
N ASP A 5 25.94 -11.19 -23.21
CA ASP A 5 24.75 -12.00 -22.85
C ASP A 5 24.90 -12.72 -21.50
N VAL A 6 26.14 -13.05 -21.10
CA VAL A 6 26.40 -13.73 -19.82
C VAL A 6 26.24 -12.77 -18.65
N TYR A 7 26.63 -11.50 -18.80
CA TYR A 7 26.52 -10.51 -17.71
C TYR A 7 25.06 -10.06 -17.48
N THR A 8 24.28 -9.93 -18.54
CA THR A 8 22.86 -9.55 -18.44
C THR A 8 22.05 -10.63 -17.72
N ASN A 9 22.28 -11.90 -18.04
CA ASN A 9 21.59 -13.02 -17.38
C ASN A 9 22.00 -13.22 -15.92
N VAL A 10 23.26 -12.96 -15.57
CA VAL A 10 23.74 -13.07 -14.17
C VAL A 10 23.17 -11.94 -13.30
N CYS A 11 23.04 -10.72 -13.83
CA CYS A 11 22.40 -9.61 -13.08
C CYS A 11 20.91 -9.84 -12.87
N ILE A 12 20.17 -10.31 -13.88
CA ILE A 12 18.74 -10.59 -13.76
C ILE A 12 18.49 -11.73 -12.76
N LEU A 13 19.29 -12.79 -12.79
CA LEU A 13 19.17 -13.92 -11.85
C LEU A 13 19.58 -13.53 -10.41
N LYS A 14 20.56 -12.63 -10.22
CA LYS A 14 20.91 -12.15 -8.88
C LYS A 14 19.79 -11.35 -8.23
N ASN A 15 19.07 -10.54 -8.97
CA ASN A 15 17.96 -9.73 -8.42
C ASN A 15 16.69 -10.55 -8.17
N MET A 16 16.50 -11.72 -8.79
CA MET A 16 15.32 -12.56 -8.59
C MET A 16 15.43 -13.58 -7.46
N VAL A 17 16.61 -13.90 -6.96
CA VAL A 17 16.81 -15.05 -6.04
C VAL A 17 16.86 -14.65 -4.57
N GLY A 18 17.03 -13.38 -4.22
CA GLY A 18 17.43 -13.02 -2.86
C GLY A 18 16.35 -12.48 -1.91
N LYS A 19 15.34 -11.80 -2.42
CA LYS A 19 14.34 -11.10 -1.56
C LYS A 19 12.96 -11.79 -1.54
N ILE A 20 12.86 -13.07 -1.87
CA ILE A 20 11.58 -13.74 -2.06
C ILE A 20 11.10 -14.37 -0.76
N THR A 21 10.11 -13.75 -0.13
CA THR A 21 9.30 -14.37 0.93
C THR A 21 8.30 -15.37 0.34
N PRO A 22 7.83 -16.39 1.10
CA PRO A 22 6.77 -17.29 0.66
C PRO A 22 5.47 -16.52 0.37
N ASP A 23 4.82 -16.82 -0.76
CA ASP A 23 3.60 -16.13 -1.18
C ASP A 23 2.35 -16.61 -0.41
N ASP A 24 2.42 -17.80 0.21
CA ASP A 24 1.36 -18.43 1.01
C ASP A 24 1.47 -18.15 2.51
N LYS A 25 2.35 -17.23 2.93
CA LYS A 25 2.62 -16.92 4.35
C LYS A 25 2.40 -15.45 4.67
N CYS A 26 2.25 -15.18 5.98
CA CYS A 26 2.30 -13.82 6.49
C CYS A 26 3.64 -13.18 6.18
N THR A 27 3.63 -11.99 5.61
CA THR A 27 4.85 -11.23 5.32
C THR A 27 4.82 -9.85 5.97
N CYS A 28 5.98 -9.31 6.31
CA CYS A 28 6.08 -7.96 6.87
C CYS A 28 5.51 -6.89 5.95
N SER A 29 5.64 -7.04 4.63
CA SER A 29 5.07 -6.12 3.64
C SER A 29 3.54 -6.12 3.63
N ASN A 30 2.90 -7.23 4.01
CA ASN A 30 1.46 -7.38 4.11
C ASN A 30 0.93 -7.19 5.54
N LEU A 31 1.82 -7.01 6.53
CA LEU A 31 1.45 -6.99 7.95
C LEU A 31 0.41 -5.90 8.27
N PHE A 32 0.48 -4.73 7.63
CA PHE A 32 -0.54 -3.69 7.79
C PHE A 32 -1.96 -4.19 7.51
N TYR A 33 -2.15 -4.97 6.45
CA TYR A 33 -3.44 -5.54 6.07
C TYR A 33 -3.82 -6.73 6.97
N ILE A 34 -2.85 -7.57 7.35
CA ILE A 34 -3.04 -8.68 8.29
C ILE A 34 -3.57 -8.17 9.63
N LEU A 35 -3.14 -6.99 10.06
CA LEU A 35 -3.61 -6.33 11.27
C LEU A 35 -4.98 -5.64 11.13
N GLY A 36 -5.62 -5.75 9.97
CA GLY A 36 -6.93 -5.17 9.70
C GLY A 36 -6.89 -3.80 9.05
N GLY A 37 -5.72 -3.32 8.63
CA GLY A 37 -5.60 -2.08 7.86
C GLY A 37 -6.12 -2.23 6.43
N GLU A 38 -6.61 -1.14 5.87
CA GLU A 38 -7.02 -1.06 4.46
C GLU A 38 -6.43 0.15 3.76
N SER A 39 -6.24 0.05 2.47
CA SER A 39 -5.82 1.16 1.63
C SER A 39 -6.50 1.07 0.25
N LYS A 40 -6.29 2.10 -0.58
CA LYS A 40 -6.75 2.05 -1.97
C LYS A 40 -6.16 0.89 -2.78
N TRP A 41 -5.10 0.25 -2.30
CA TRP A 41 -4.36 -0.79 -3.00
C TRP A 41 -4.80 -2.20 -2.59
N SER A 42 -5.07 -2.42 -1.29
CA SER A 42 -5.39 -3.75 -0.76
C SER A 42 -6.27 -3.69 0.48
N THR A 43 -6.84 -4.85 0.82
CA THR A 43 -7.64 -5.11 2.02
C THR A 43 -7.15 -6.41 2.68
N PRO A 44 -7.53 -6.71 3.94
CA PRO A 44 -7.26 -8.00 4.57
C PRO A 44 -7.67 -9.19 3.70
N ASN A 45 -8.88 -9.15 3.12
CA ASN A 45 -9.38 -10.24 2.27
C ASN A 45 -8.61 -10.41 0.96
N LYS A 46 -8.13 -9.32 0.35
CA LYS A 46 -7.29 -9.42 -0.86
C LYS A 46 -5.95 -10.09 -0.59
N VAL A 47 -5.33 -9.75 0.55
CA VAL A 47 -4.08 -10.40 0.98
C VAL A 47 -4.32 -11.85 1.31
N LEU A 48 -5.41 -12.17 2.02
CA LEU A 48 -5.81 -13.52 2.37
C LEU A 48 -6.07 -14.38 1.11
N ASP A 49 -6.83 -13.86 0.14
CA ASP A 49 -7.09 -14.51 -1.15
C ASP A 49 -5.79 -14.83 -1.89
N GLN A 50 -4.88 -13.88 -1.93
CA GLN A 50 -3.57 -14.07 -2.57
C GLN A 50 -2.79 -15.20 -1.90
N CYS A 51 -2.77 -15.26 -0.56
CA CYS A 51 -2.10 -16.33 0.18
C CYS A 51 -2.79 -17.69 -0.02
N ILE A 52 -4.13 -17.75 -0.03
CA ILE A 52 -4.91 -18.97 -0.28
C ILE A 52 -4.62 -19.50 -1.68
N ARG A 53 -4.66 -18.64 -2.71
CA ARG A 53 -4.37 -19.03 -4.09
C ARG A 53 -2.94 -19.53 -4.25
N ALA A 54 -1.96 -18.87 -3.60
CA ALA A 54 -0.57 -19.32 -3.59
C ALA A 54 -0.44 -20.70 -2.90
N LYS A 55 -1.10 -20.91 -1.76
CA LYS A 55 -1.16 -22.21 -1.07
C LYS A 55 -1.72 -23.31 -1.98
N ASN A 56 -2.69 -22.98 -2.82
CA ASN A 56 -3.31 -23.89 -3.78
C ASN A 56 -2.50 -24.06 -5.08
N GLY A 57 -1.29 -23.50 -5.14
CA GLY A 57 -0.34 -23.67 -6.25
C GLY A 57 -0.53 -22.70 -7.41
N GLU A 58 -1.32 -21.64 -7.25
CA GLU A 58 -1.43 -20.59 -8.26
C GLU A 58 -0.22 -19.65 -8.21
N ASN A 59 0.22 -19.19 -9.39
CA ASN A 59 1.19 -18.12 -9.46
C ASN A 59 0.47 -16.78 -9.20
N VAL A 60 0.68 -16.20 -8.03
CA VAL A 60 0.08 -14.94 -7.60
C VAL A 60 0.98 -13.72 -7.82
N ARG A 61 2.20 -13.94 -8.32
CA ARG A 61 3.16 -12.86 -8.58
C ARG A 61 2.79 -12.11 -9.84
N TYR A 62 2.75 -10.81 -9.72
CA TYR A 62 2.56 -9.92 -10.86
C TYR A 62 3.91 -9.65 -11.55
N GLU A 63 3.85 -9.43 -12.85
CA GLU A 63 5.00 -8.88 -13.55
C GLU A 63 5.33 -7.49 -13.00
N GLN A 64 6.62 -7.28 -12.77
CA GLN A 64 7.11 -6.00 -12.29
C GLN A 64 6.81 -4.89 -13.31
N ASN A 65 6.24 -3.80 -12.85
CA ASN A 65 6.02 -2.63 -13.70
C ASN A 65 7.22 -1.67 -13.62
N SER A 66 7.30 -0.71 -14.55
CA SER A 66 8.40 0.26 -14.63
C SER A 66 8.60 1.10 -13.37
N VAL A 67 7.55 1.34 -12.58
CA VAL A 67 7.66 2.08 -11.31
C VAL A 67 8.36 1.24 -10.25
N GLN A 68 8.05 -0.05 -10.19
CA GLN A 68 8.72 -1.01 -9.29
C GLN A 68 10.18 -1.20 -9.68
N GLU A 69 10.46 -1.36 -10.98
CA GLU A 69 11.82 -1.46 -11.49
C GLU A 69 12.70 -0.27 -11.07
N VAL A 70 12.18 0.97 -11.21
CA VAL A 70 12.88 2.18 -10.77
C VAL A 70 13.03 2.21 -9.25
N GLY A 71 12.00 1.79 -8.50
CA GLY A 71 12.06 1.68 -7.05
C GLY A 71 13.21 0.79 -6.59
N ASP A 72 13.27 -0.42 -7.12
CA ASP A 72 14.31 -1.42 -6.78
C ASP A 72 15.71 -0.92 -7.16
N ALA A 73 15.85 -0.26 -8.32
CA ALA A 73 17.15 0.31 -8.74
C ALA A 73 17.62 1.43 -7.81
N LEU A 74 16.72 2.14 -7.13
CA LEU A 74 17.05 3.24 -6.22
C LEU A 74 17.28 2.78 -4.76
N GLU A 75 16.89 1.59 -4.37
CA GLU A 75 16.98 1.11 -2.98
C GLU A 75 18.38 1.29 -2.40
N GLY A 76 19.43 0.78 -3.05
CA GLY A 76 20.79 0.89 -2.56
C GLY A 76 21.31 2.32 -2.45
N VAL A 77 20.88 3.20 -3.38
CA VAL A 77 21.24 4.62 -3.36
C VAL A 77 20.56 5.32 -2.18
N VAL A 78 19.26 5.10 -1.98
CA VAL A 78 18.48 5.70 -0.89
C VAL A 78 19.00 5.21 0.46
N ALA A 79 19.30 3.90 0.61
CA ALA A 79 19.94 3.35 1.81
C ALA A 79 21.26 4.04 2.14
N THR A 80 22.11 4.20 1.14
CA THR A 80 23.43 4.84 1.30
C THR A 80 23.27 6.30 1.74
N LEU A 81 22.36 7.05 1.14
CA LEU A 81 22.09 8.45 1.51
C LEU A 81 21.53 8.56 2.92
N ALA A 82 20.58 7.70 3.30
CA ALA A 82 20.01 7.67 4.63
C ALA A 82 21.06 7.33 5.69
N ALA A 83 21.85 6.28 5.48
CA ALA A 83 22.92 5.89 6.38
C ALA A 83 23.96 7.00 6.56
N LYS A 84 24.35 7.67 5.47
CA LYS A 84 25.29 8.79 5.49
C LYS A 84 24.74 9.98 6.28
N ARG A 85 23.48 10.38 6.07
CA ARG A 85 22.85 11.50 6.77
C ARG A 85 22.74 11.26 8.27
N LEU A 86 22.47 10.02 8.66
CA LEU A 86 22.36 9.64 10.07
C LEU A 86 23.70 9.34 10.73
N GLY A 87 24.79 9.14 9.96
CA GLY A 87 26.08 8.71 10.50
C GLY A 87 26.14 7.22 10.89
N LEU A 88 25.29 6.40 10.27
CA LEU A 88 25.29 4.93 10.47
C LEU A 88 26.50 4.29 9.80
N THR A 89 26.94 3.16 10.34
CA THR A 89 28.11 2.40 9.87
C THR A 89 27.71 0.97 9.45
N ASN A 90 28.62 0.24 8.80
CA ASN A 90 28.41 -1.15 8.39
C ASN A 90 27.08 -1.34 7.64
N LEU A 91 26.78 -0.44 6.69
CA LEU A 91 25.61 -0.58 5.82
C LEU A 91 25.77 -1.83 4.97
N ASP A 92 24.77 -2.72 5.05
CA ASP A 92 24.63 -3.91 4.22
C ASP A 92 23.34 -3.81 3.40
N THR A 93 23.46 -3.73 2.08
CA THR A 93 22.37 -3.70 1.10
C THR A 93 22.25 -5.00 0.30
N ASP A 94 23.18 -5.94 0.51
CA ASP A 94 23.27 -7.20 -0.23
C ASP A 94 22.52 -8.35 0.47
N ILE A 95 21.43 -8.04 1.19
CA ILE A 95 20.64 -9.02 1.93
C ILE A 95 19.83 -9.85 0.94
N THR A 96 20.22 -11.13 0.82
CA THR A 96 19.63 -12.07 -0.15
C THR A 96 18.70 -13.10 0.48
N ILE A 97 18.72 -13.25 1.79
CA ILE A 97 17.92 -14.25 2.52
C ILE A 97 16.82 -13.52 3.31
N PRO A 98 15.55 -13.90 3.13
CA PRO A 98 14.48 -13.35 3.95
C PRO A 98 14.65 -13.76 5.42
N VAL A 99 14.31 -12.85 6.32
CA VAL A 99 14.25 -13.12 7.75
C VAL A 99 12.93 -13.78 8.11
N LYS A 100 12.95 -14.62 9.14
CA LYS A 100 11.76 -15.30 9.65
C LYS A 100 11.70 -15.14 11.16
N HIS A 101 10.50 -14.88 11.69
CA HIS A 101 10.27 -14.87 13.12
C HIS A 101 10.40 -16.30 13.71
N ASP A 102 11.07 -16.45 14.85
CA ASP A 102 11.38 -17.77 15.44
C ASP A 102 10.12 -18.58 15.80
N SER A 103 9.07 -17.93 16.28
CA SER A 103 7.86 -18.59 16.80
C SER A 103 6.58 -18.25 16.04
N LEU A 104 6.57 -17.24 15.17
CA LEU A 104 5.39 -16.86 14.39
C LEU A 104 5.58 -17.20 12.91
N PRO A 105 4.50 -17.49 12.17
CA PRO A 105 4.55 -17.71 10.72
C PRO A 105 4.70 -16.40 9.96
N LEU A 106 5.64 -15.54 10.39
CA LEU A 106 5.93 -14.23 9.81
C LEU A 106 7.28 -14.21 9.11
N TRP A 107 7.32 -13.71 7.89
CA TRP A 107 8.50 -13.58 7.07
C TRP A 107 8.73 -12.12 6.66
N GLY A 108 9.98 -11.71 6.53
CA GLY A 108 10.33 -10.37 6.09
C GLY A 108 11.46 -10.36 5.07
N SER A 109 11.36 -9.50 4.08
CA SER A 109 12.48 -9.07 3.26
C SER A 109 12.96 -7.74 3.80
N VAL A 110 14.26 -7.62 4.12
CA VAL A 110 14.86 -6.41 4.66
C VAL A 110 15.66 -5.74 3.54
N ASP A 111 15.43 -4.46 3.27
CA ASP A 111 16.10 -3.74 2.18
C ASP A 111 17.57 -3.47 2.52
N ALA A 112 17.85 -3.06 3.76
CA ALA A 112 19.21 -2.92 4.26
C ALA A 112 19.27 -3.05 5.79
N THR A 113 20.49 -3.31 6.30
CA THR A 113 20.81 -3.19 7.72
C THR A 113 22.00 -2.27 7.92
N ALA A 114 22.10 -1.65 9.11
CA ALA A 114 23.25 -0.85 9.48
C ALA A 114 23.53 -0.96 10.97
N THR A 115 24.66 -0.41 11.41
CA THR A 115 25.08 -0.40 12.82
C THR A 115 25.17 1.03 13.33
N ALA A 116 24.70 1.25 14.55
CA ALA A 116 24.91 2.47 15.33
C ALA A 116 25.74 2.14 16.57
N ASN A 117 26.66 3.04 16.96
CA ASN A 117 27.44 2.91 18.16
C ASN A 117 27.23 4.13 19.06
N ASN A 118 26.28 4.02 19.96
CA ASN A 118 25.85 5.11 20.87
C ASN A 118 25.57 6.41 20.09
N LEU A 119 24.90 6.28 18.95
CA LEU A 119 24.66 7.36 18.00
C LEU A 119 23.40 8.11 18.37
N THR A 120 23.48 9.42 18.62
CA THR A 120 22.33 10.26 18.87
C THR A 120 21.77 10.80 17.56
N ILE A 121 20.52 10.47 17.26
CA ILE A 121 19.77 11.06 16.15
C ILE A 121 18.92 12.19 16.70
N THR A 122 19.17 13.39 16.21
CA THR A 122 18.37 14.58 16.54
C THR A 122 17.45 14.89 15.38
N PRO A 123 16.14 15.13 15.62
CA PRO A 123 15.22 15.59 14.58
C PRO A 123 15.75 16.85 13.89
N ASP A 124 15.59 16.94 12.57
CA ASP A 124 16.09 18.05 11.75
C ASP A 124 15.13 18.24 10.57
N GLU A 125 14.37 19.33 10.60
CA GLU A 125 13.38 19.65 9.56
C GLU A 125 14.03 20.01 8.22
N ASP A 126 15.19 20.66 8.24
CA ASP A 126 15.91 21.06 7.02
C ASP A 126 16.42 19.83 6.25
N TRP A 127 16.76 18.76 6.98
CA TRP A 127 17.19 17.49 6.41
C TRP A 127 16.09 16.44 6.36
N ALA A 128 14.86 16.80 6.76
CA ALA A 128 13.69 15.92 6.84
C ALA A 128 13.99 14.62 7.64
N ILE A 129 14.64 14.79 8.80
CA ILE A 129 14.93 13.71 9.76
C ILE A 129 13.96 13.83 10.92
N TYR A 130 13.20 12.75 11.15
CA TYR A 130 12.19 12.66 12.20
C TYR A 130 12.46 11.44 13.08
N THR A 131 12.07 11.55 14.34
CA THR A 131 12.10 10.44 15.30
C THR A 131 10.68 10.13 15.76
N GLU A 132 10.44 8.91 16.20
CA GLU A 132 9.14 8.43 16.69
C GLU A 132 8.53 9.32 17.81
N THR A 133 9.37 9.94 18.62
CA THR A 133 8.93 10.80 19.74
C THR A 133 9.01 12.29 19.46
N GLY A 134 9.60 12.69 18.32
CA GLY A 134 9.96 14.09 18.05
C GLY A 134 11.17 14.59 18.86
N GLU A 135 11.77 13.76 19.73
CA GLU A 135 12.90 14.08 20.58
C GLU A 135 14.17 13.35 20.12
N PRO A 136 15.38 13.79 20.53
CA PRO A 136 16.61 13.08 20.23
C PRO A 136 16.57 11.61 20.70
N MET A 137 17.04 10.70 19.85
CA MET A 137 17.02 9.26 20.08
C MET A 137 18.43 8.67 19.99
N VAL A 138 18.88 7.94 21.01
CA VAL A 138 20.18 7.23 20.98
C VAL A 138 19.99 5.84 20.39
N LEU A 139 20.72 5.53 19.33
CA LEU A 139 20.75 4.23 18.68
C LEU A 139 22.00 3.45 19.09
N GLN A 140 21.82 2.15 19.28
CA GLN A 140 22.90 1.20 19.61
C GLN A 140 22.67 -0.10 18.87
N GLY A 141 23.75 -0.77 18.44
CA GLY A 141 23.69 -2.08 17.79
C GLY A 141 23.20 -2.02 16.35
N LYS A 142 22.71 -3.16 15.87
CA LYS A 142 22.19 -3.34 14.52
C LYS A 142 20.74 -2.84 14.40
N GLY A 143 20.40 -2.30 13.26
CA GLY A 143 19.03 -1.91 12.93
C GLY A 143 18.68 -2.23 11.49
N VAL A 144 17.38 -2.18 11.18
CA VAL A 144 16.86 -2.38 9.81
C VAL A 144 16.60 -1.04 9.14
N ILE A 145 16.77 -1.01 7.82
CA ILE A 145 16.44 0.16 6.99
C ILE A 145 15.44 -0.31 5.95
N GLU A 146 14.24 0.24 6.03
CA GLU A 146 13.17 0.03 5.05
C GLU A 146 13.13 1.21 4.08
N ILE A 147 13.07 0.94 2.79
CA ILE A 147 13.14 1.95 1.73
C ILE A 147 11.81 2.04 1.00
N LYS A 148 11.38 3.26 0.75
CA LYS A 148 10.20 3.54 -0.05
C LYS A 148 10.48 4.64 -1.07
N CYS A 149 10.08 4.39 -2.33
CA CYS A 149 10.05 5.38 -3.39
C CYS A 149 8.60 5.68 -3.77
N THR A 150 8.22 6.96 -3.83
CA THR A 150 6.82 7.34 -4.09
C THR A 150 6.69 8.69 -4.78
N ALA A 151 5.64 8.83 -5.60
CA ALA A 151 5.24 10.11 -6.20
C ALA A 151 4.33 10.95 -5.28
N ASP A 152 3.89 10.42 -4.14
CA ASP A 152 3.06 11.15 -3.16
C ASP A 152 3.86 12.26 -2.47
N PHE A 153 3.18 13.08 -1.69
CA PHE A 153 3.79 14.04 -0.77
C PHE A 153 3.99 13.42 0.61
N PRO A 154 5.00 13.87 1.38
CA PRO A 154 5.14 13.49 2.77
C PRO A 154 3.93 13.94 3.60
N SER A 155 3.73 13.31 4.76
CA SER A 155 2.84 13.82 5.80
C SER A 155 3.46 15.04 6.49
N ASP A 156 2.62 15.97 6.96
CA ASP A 156 3.08 17.22 7.59
C ASP A 156 3.84 16.95 8.91
N ASP A 157 3.52 15.86 9.59
CA ASP A 157 4.16 15.43 10.86
C ASP A 157 5.43 14.59 10.65
N GLY A 158 5.81 14.32 9.41
CA GLY A 158 6.97 13.50 9.09
C GLY A 158 6.81 12.00 9.38
N VAL A 159 5.66 11.56 9.92
CA VAL A 159 5.42 10.14 10.25
C VAL A 159 4.96 9.36 9.02
N PRO A 160 5.62 8.26 8.64
CA PRO A 160 5.17 7.42 7.53
C PRO A 160 3.81 6.79 7.84
N LYS A 161 2.92 6.73 6.85
CA LYS A 161 1.65 6.02 6.99
C LYS A 161 1.88 4.55 7.30
N GLY A 162 0.99 3.91 8.06
CA GLY A 162 1.11 2.51 8.47
C GLY A 162 1.43 1.56 7.32
N TRP A 163 0.69 1.70 6.21
CA TRP A 163 0.89 0.89 5.00
C TRP A 163 2.14 1.28 4.16
N ARG A 164 2.85 2.35 4.53
CA ARG A 164 4.04 2.86 3.83
C ARG A 164 5.31 2.65 4.66
N GLY A 165 5.59 1.41 4.99
CA GLY A 165 6.82 0.98 5.65
C GLY A 165 6.77 0.96 7.19
N LEU A 166 5.93 1.78 7.87
CA LEU A 166 5.93 1.86 9.33
C LEU A 166 5.64 0.50 10.00
N ILE A 167 4.54 -0.15 9.60
CA ILE A 167 4.16 -1.46 10.16
C ILE A 167 5.08 -2.57 9.62
N GLN A 168 5.54 -2.45 8.38
CA GLN A 168 6.49 -3.37 7.78
C GLN A 168 7.80 -3.41 8.56
N ALA A 169 8.40 -2.25 8.87
CA ALA A 169 9.63 -2.16 9.62
C ALA A 169 9.51 -2.70 11.06
N LYS A 170 8.36 -2.50 11.73
CA LYS A 170 8.07 -3.14 13.03
C LYS A 170 8.09 -4.68 12.91
N GLY A 171 7.46 -5.24 11.87
CA GLY A 171 7.50 -6.67 11.60
C GLY A 171 8.90 -7.18 11.27
N GLN A 172 9.68 -6.44 10.49
CA GLN A 172 11.07 -6.79 10.17
C GLN A 172 11.96 -6.83 11.42
N MET A 173 11.84 -5.85 12.33
CA MET A 173 12.55 -5.86 13.62
C MET A 173 12.19 -7.09 14.44
N ALA A 174 10.92 -7.48 14.47
CA ALA A 174 10.49 -8.70 15.16
C ALA A 174 11.11 -9.95 14.53
N CYS A 175 11.16 -10.05 13.19
CA CYS A 175 11.79 -11.15 12.46
C CYS A 175 13.32 -11.21 12.60
N MET A 176 13.96 -10.15 13.08
CA MET A 176 15.38 -10.14 13.43
C MET A 176 15.68 -10.83 14.77
N ASN A 177 14.67 -11.31 15.47
CA ASN A 177 14.79 -12.16 16.67
C ASN A 177 15.73 -11.60 17.76
N GLY A 178 15.71 -10.29 17.97
CA GLY A 178 16.53 -9.60 18.97
C GLY A 178 17.87 -9.05 18.42
N GLU A 179 18.18 -9.23 17.14
CA GLU A 179 19.39 -8.64 16.54
C GLU A 179 19.22 -7.16 16.18
N ALA A 180 17.97 -6.66 16.07
CA ALA A 180 17.69 -5.26 15.71
C ALA A 180 16.73 -4.62 16.71
N ASP A 181 17.15 -3.50 17.29
CA ASP A 181 16.39 -2.72 18.29
C ASP A 181 15.88 -1.38 17.77
N TRP A 182 16.21 -1.04 16.53
CA TRP A 182 15.76 0.19 15.88
C TRP A 182 15.56 -0.03 14.38
N ALA A 183 14.75 0.83 13.81
CA ALA A 183 14.53 0.88 12.37
C ALA A 183 14.59 2.30 11.82
N VAL A 184 14.97 2.40 10.56
CA VAL A 184 14.90 3.61 9.75
C VAL A 184 13.93 3.35 8.60
N ILE A 185 12.99 4.24 8.37
CA ILE A 185 12.19 4.27 7.16
C ILE A 185 12.69 5.44 6.31
N ALA A 186 13.33 5.13 5.19
CA ALA A 186 13.87 6.10 4.26
C ALA A 186 12.96 6.21 3.04
N THR A 187 12.20 7.30 2.96
CA THR A 187 11.24 7.49 1.87
C THR A 187 11.70 8.58 0.91
N LEU A 188 11.93 8.22 -0.35
CA LEU A 188 12.19 9.16 -1.43
C LEU A 188 10.86 9.61 -2.05
N TYR A 189 10.43 10.81 -1.70
CA TYR A 189 9.24 11.44 -2.26
C TYR A 189 9.57 12.18 -3.54
N ARG A 190 8.79 11.94 -4.60
CA ARG A 190 8.86 12.65 -5.89
C ARG A 190 10.27 12.74 -6.48
N SER A 191 11.08 11.72 -6.24
CA SER A 191 12.47 11.57 -6.72
C SER A 191 13.48 12.60 -6.18
N THR A 192 13.09 13.51 -5.30
CA THR A 192 13.97 14.61 -4.85
C THR A 192 14.02 14.83 -3.34
N LEU A 193 12.95 14.54 -2.61
CA LEU A 193 12.89 14.73 -1.17
C LEU A 193 13.09 13.39 -0.44
N LEU A 194 14.24 13.21 0.17
CA LEU A 194 14.51 12.08 1.05
C LEU A 194 14.12 12.43 2.48
N GLN A 195 13.04 11.83 2.96
CA GLN A 195 12.60 11.88 4.35
C GLN A 195 13.08 10.62 5.09
N ILE A 196 13.57 10.82 6.31
CA ILE A 196 14.08 9.75 7.15
C ILE A 196 13.30 9.76 8.47
N PHE A 197 12.68 8.63 8.79
CA PHE A 197 11.98 8.43 10.06
C PHE A 197 12.67 7.32 10.85
N VAL A 198 12.99 7.60 12.12
CA VAL A 198 13.72 6.69 13.01
C VAL A 198 12.83 6.26 14.16
N MET A 199 12.77 4.97 14.44
CA MET A 199 11.94 4.41 15.50
C MET A 199 12.64 3.26 16.24
N ARG A 200 12.18 2.96 17.45
CA ARG A 200 12.63 1.84 18.25
C ARG A 200 11.73 0.61 18.06
N ARG A 201 12.26 -0.53 18.48
CA ARG A 201 11.50 -1.76 18.60
C ARG A 201 10.38 -1.59 19.63
N ASP A 202 9.20 -2.12 19.28
CA ASP A 202 7.99 -1.96 20.08
C ASP A 202 7.47 -3.35 20.50
N PHE A 203 7.91 -3.80 21.67
CA PHE A 203 7.51 -5.11 22.22
C PHE A 203 6.02 -5.22 22.57
N LYS A 204 5.34 -4.09 22.80
CA LYS A 204 3.90 -4.11 23.00
C LYS A 204 3.20 -4.41 21.68
N PHE A 205 3.59 -3.73 20.61
CA PHE A 205 3.09 -3.99 19.26
C PHE A 205 3.36 -5.44 18.83
N GLU A 206 4.55 -6.00 19.12
CA GLU A 206 4.90 -7.38 18.78
C GLU A 206 3.96 -8.40 19.45
N ARG A 207 3.58 -8.17 20.70
CA ARG A 207 2.59 -9.01 21.39
C ARG A 207 1.20 -8.88 20.78
N GLU A 208 0.77 -7.67 20.46
CA GLU A 208 -0.54 -7.41 19.86
C GLU A 208 -0.67 -7.98 18.44
N MET A 209 0.41 -7.97 17.66
CA MET A 209 0.39 -8.53 16.31
C MET A 209 0.38 -10.07 16.30
N ALA A 210 0.91 -10.73 17.33
CA ALA A 210 1.08 -12.19 17.36
C ALA A 210 -0.24 -12.94 17.14
N ASP A 211 -1.28 -12.58 17.89
CA ASP A 211 -2.60 -13.21 17.77
C ASP A 211 -3.22 -13.02 16.38
N LYS A 212 -3.01 -11.83 15.80
CA LYS A 212 -3.50 -11.50 14.45
C LYS A 212 -2.78 -12.32 13.37
N ILE A 213 -1.48 -12.51 13.50
CA ILE A 213 -0.69 -13.30 12.57
C ILE A 213 -1.10 -14.77 12.64
N LEU A 214 -1.32 -15.32 13.86
CA LEU A 214 -1.77 -16.70 14.05
C LEU A 214 -3.20 -16.90 13.50
N ASP A 215 -4.12 -15.97 13.74
CA ASP A 215 -5.47 -16.04 13.16
C ASP A 215 -5.43 -15.96 11.63
N PHE A 216 -4.59 -15.08 11.07
CA PHE A 216 -4.45 -14.98 9.62
C PHE A 216 -3.88 -16.26 9.00
N ASP A 217 -2.84 -16.86 9.59
CA ASP A 217 -2.25 -18.11 9.10
C ASP A 217 -3.27 -19.26 9.17
N ARG A 218 -4.06 -19.35 10.28
CA ARG A 218 -5.20 -20.26 10.38
C ARG A 218 -6.19 -20.06 9.23
N ARG A 219 -6.56 -18.80 8.95
CA ARG A 219 -7.50 -18.49 7.87
C ARG A 219 -6.97 -18.86 6.49
N VAL A 220 -5.66 -18.71 6.24
CA VAL A 220 -5.04 -19.20 5.01
C VAL A 220 -5.17 -20.71 4.88
N ILE A 221 -4.97 -21.45 5.99
CA ILE A 221 -5.07 -22.92 6.02
C ILE A 221 -6.50 -23.38 5.79
N GLU A 222 -7.48 -22.75 6.47
CA GLU A 222 -8.90 -23.11 6.47
C GLU A 222 -9.70 -22.46 5.33
N GLU A 223 -9.09 -21.53 4.58
CA GLU A 223 -9.73 -20.74 3.53
C GLU A 223 -10.92 -19.91 4.07
N ASP A 224 -10.77 -19.43 5.32
CA ASP A 224 -11.79 -18.71 6.09
C ASP A 224 -11.63 -17.19 5.89
N TYR A 225 -12.37 -16.60 4.96
CA TYR A 225 -12.33 -15.16 4.70
C TYR A 225 -12.92 -14.33 5.84
N PHE A 226 -12.37 -13.13 6.02
CA PHE A 226 -12.98 -12.13 6.89
C PHE A 226 -14.34 -11.67 6.33
N PRO A 227 -15.25 -11.15 7.17
CA PRO A 227 -16.40 -10.41 6.67
C PRO A 227 -15.98 -9.32 5.69
N ALA A 228 -16.78 -9.04 4.68
CA ALA A 228 -16.46 -8.01 3.68
C ALA A 228 -16.43 -6.63 4.33
N PHE A 229 -15.30 -5.91 4.21
CA PHE A 229 -15.13 -4.54 4.69
C PHE A 229 -15.34 -3.50 3.60
N SER A 230 -15.27 -3.90 2.35
CA SER A 230 -15.32 -3.00 1.20
C SER A 230 -16.09 -3.60 0.02
N LEU A 231 -16.48 -2.76 -0.94
CA LEU A 231 -17.08 -3.22 -2.19
C LEU A 231 -16.14 -4.15 -2.98
N SER A 232 -14.83 -3.99 -2.82
CA SER A 232 -13.88 -4.89 -3.46
C SER A 232 -13.84 -6.27 -2.81
N ASP A 233 -14.07 -6.34 -1.49
CA ASP A 233 -14.18 -7.63 -0.79
C ASP A 233 -15.48 -8.35 -1.17
N THR A 234 -16.61 -7.63 -1.25
CA THR A 234 -17.87 -8.25 -1.70
C THR A 234 -17.76 -8.78 -3.12
N ALA A 235 -17.06 -8.09 -4.01
CA ALA A 235 -16.83 -8.55 -5.37
C ALA A 235 -15.89 -9.77 -5.41
N LEU A 236 -14.95 -9.88 -4.47
CA LEU A 236 -14.06 -11.02 -4.32
C LEU A 236 -14.81 -12.25 -3.80
N LEU A 237 -15.57 -12.06 -2.70
CA LEU A 237 -16.26 -13.17 -2.02
C LEU A 237 -17.50 -13.65 -2.79
N TYR A 238 -18.15 -12.75 -3.52
CA TYR A 238 -19.41 -13.03 -4.23
C TYR A 238 -19.33 -12.56 -5.69
N PRO A 239 -18.45 -13.16 -6.51
CA PRO A 239 -18.18 -12.67 -7.86
C PRO A 239 -19.37 -12.82 -8.82
N GLN A 240 -20.28 -13.74 -8.53
CA GLN A 240 -21.45 -14.01 -9.35
C GLN A 240 -22.75 -13.97 -8.53
N ALA A 241 -23.82 -13.46 -9.13
CA ALA A 241 -25.14 -13.52 -8.55
C ALA A 241 -25.84 -14.83 -8.93
N ASN A 242 -26.59 -15.41 -8.00
CA ASN A 242 -27.55 -16.46 -8.31
C ASN A 242 -28.91 -15.78 -8.51
N GLU A 243 -29.41 -15.77 -9.76
CA GLU A 243 -30.64 -15.08 -10.16
C GLU A 243 -31.91 -15.72 -9.56
N ASP A 244 -31.85 -17.01 -9.22
CA ASP A 244 -32.96 -17.76 -8.64
C ASP A 244 -33.04 -17.63 -7.11
N LYS A 245 -32.07 -16.95 -6.48
CA LYS A 245 -31.97 -16.83 -5.02
C LYS A 245 -32.50 -15.49 -4.53
N LEU A 246 -33.57 -15.52 -3.74
CA LEU A 246 -34.05 -14.39 -2.91
C LEU A 246 -33.65 -14.63 -1.46
N VAL A 247 -33.17 -13.60 -0.80
CA VAL A 247 -32.80 -13.63 0.63
C VAL A 247 -33.54 -12.53 1.36
N ASP A 248 -34.24 -12.89 2.40
CA ASP A 248 -34.80 -11.94 3.36
C ASP A 248 -33.67 -11.43 4.25
N LEU A 249 -33.43 -10.13 4.22
CA LEU A 249 -32.36 -9.49 4.98
C LEU A 249 -32.83 -9.20 6.40
N GLU A 250 -31.88 -9.18 7.34
CA GLU A 250 -32.13 -8.78 8.72
C GLU A 250 -32.63 -7.33 8.81
N PRO A 251 -33.43 -6.98 9.84
CA PRO A 251 -34.05 -5.65 9.96
C PRO A 251 -33.09 -4.46 9.94
N ASP A 252 -31.84 -4.65 10.38
CA ASP A 252 -30.77 -3.64 10.37
C ASP A 252 -30.33 -3.26 8.96
N ALA A 253 -30.55 -4.12 7.97
CA ALA A 253 -30.30 -3.82 6.55
C ALA A 253 -31.07 -2.58 6.08
N LYS A 254 -32.24 -2.27 6.69
CA LYS A 254 -32.99 -1.05 6.42
C LYS A 254 -32.17 0.22 6.67
N THR A 255 -31.38 0.23 7.72
CA THR A 255 -30.49 1.35 8.04
C THR A 255 -29.48 1.61 6.92
N TYR A 256 -28.88 0.55 6.36
CA TYR A 256 -27.95 0.69 5.24
C TYR A 256 -28.64 1.18 3.97
N VAL A 257 -29.87 0.71 3.71
CA VAL A 257 -30.68 1.21 2.59
C VAL A 257 -30.93 2.71 2.73
N GLU A 258 -31.37 3.17 3.89
CA GLU A 258 -31.64 4.59 4.18
C GLU A 258 -30.36 5.44 4.06
N GLN A 259 -29.22 4.95 4.53
CA GLN A 259 -27.93 5.62 4.38
C GLN A 259 -27.53 5.80 2.91
N ILE A 260 -27.71 4.78 2.08
CA ILE A 260 -27.40 4.84 0.64
C ILE A 260 -28.30 5.87 -0.04
N LEU A 261 -29.61 5.83 0.21
CA LEU A 261 -30.60 6.76 -0.39
C LEU A 261 -30.30 8.22 -0.01
N ASN A 262 -30.00 8.49 1.27
CA ASN A 262 -29.65 9.83 1.75
C ASN A 262 -28.33 10.34 1.15
N ALA A 263 -27.34 9.44 1.00
CA ALA A 263 -26.07 9.77 0.35
C ALA A 263 -26.28 10.12 -1.13
N ASP A 264 -27.10 9.36 -1.86
CA ASP A 264 -27.42 9.61 -3.27
C ASP A 264 -28.14 10.97 -3.45
N GLU A 265 -29.07 11.32 -2.58
CA GLU A 265 -29.73 12.64 -2.61
C GLU A 265 -28.72 13.78 -2.35
N THR A 266 -27.82 13.58 -1.39
CA THR A 266 -26.78 14.55 -1.07
C THR A 266 -25.83 14.75 -2.25
N ILE A 267 -25.38 13.67 -2.89
CA ILE A 267 -24.54 13.70 -4.08
C ILE A 267 -25.26 14.43 -5.23
N LYS A 268 -26.54 14.11 -5.46
CA LYS A 268 -27.35 14.75 -6.49
C LYS A 268 -27.48 16.26 -6.27
N SER A 269 -27.72 16.66 -5.03
CA SER A 269 -27.83 18.07 -4.64
C SER A 269 -26.51 18.82 -4.79
N ALA A 270 -25.41 18.24 -4.30
CA ALA A 270 -24.06 18.80 -4.43
C ALA A 270 -23.63 18.90 -5.90
N THR A 271 -23.97 17.89 -6.72
CA THR A 271 -23.69 17.88 -8.16
C THR A 271 -24.39 19.05 -8.86
N LYS A 272 -25.69 19.29 -8.58
CA LYS A 272 -26.43 20.42 -9.13
C LYS A 272 -25.82 21.78 -8.75
N ILE A 273 -25.36 21.94 -7.50
CA ILE A 273 -24.70 23.16 -7.04
C ILE A 273 -23.39 23.37 -7.82
N LYS A 274 -22.60 22.31 -7.95
CA LYS A 274 -21.32 22.33 -8.70
C LYS A 274 -21.53 22.65 -10.17
N GLU A 275 -22.53 22.04 -10.82
CA GLU A 275 -22.87 22.30 -12.23
C GLU A 275 -23.28 23.76 -12.45
N LYS A 276 -24.14 24.31 -11.57
CA LYS A 276 -24.56 25.71 -11.63
C LYS A 276 -23.39 26.68 -11.44
N ALA A 277 -22.51 26.40 -10.48
CA ALA A 277 -21.30 27.20 -10.25
C ALA A 277 -20.36 27.14 -11.44
N ASN A 278 -20.13 25.95 -12.02
CA ASN A 278 -19.33 25.79 -13.24
C ASN A 278 -19.93 26.57 -14.41
N ALA A 279 -21.25 26.48 -14.65
CA ALA A 279 -21.91 27.23 -15.72
C ALA A 279 -21.73 28.74 -15.54
N SER A 280 -21.86 29.26 -14.32
CA SER A 280 -21.61 30.68 -14.02
C SER A 280 -20.16 31.10 -14.28
N LEU A 281 -19.18 30.28 -13.90
CA LEU A 281 -17.77 30.55 -14.19
C LEU A 281 -17.47 30.53 -15.71
N GLN A 282 -18.00 29.53 -16.41
CA GLN A 282 -17.85 29.40 -17.86
C GLN A 282 -18.47 30.59 -18.60
N ASP A 283 -19.64 31.07 -18.15
CA ASP A 283 -20.29 32.25 -18.70
C ASP A 283 -19.46 33.52 -18.49
N MET A 284 -18.82 33.68 -17.34
CA MET A 284 -17.87 34.77 -17.07
C MET A 284 -16.61 34.69 -17.92
N MET A 285 -16.13 33.47 -18.19
CA MET A 285 -14.89 33.23 -18.96
C MET A 285 -15.12 33.36 -20.49
N LYS A 286 -16.34 33.11 -20.95
CA LYS A 286 -16.71 33.14 -22.39
C LYS A 286 -15.78 32.28 -23.25
N ASP A 287 -14.98 32.88 -24.11
CA ASP A 287 -14.01 32.23 -25.00
C ASP A 287 -12.60 32.12 -24.40
N ALA A 288 -12.39 32.63 -23.18
CA ALA A 288 -11.09 32.60 -22.55
C ALA A 288 -10.79 31.19 -21.99
N GLN A 289 -9.60 30.68 -22.27
CA GLN A 289 -9.12 29.40 -21.67
C GLN A 289 -8.73 29.57 -20.20
N PHE A 290 -8.21 30.74 -19.82
CA PHE A 290 -7.74 31.00 -18.46
C PHE A 290 -8.53 32.15 -17.83
N GLY A 291 -8.95 31.97 -16.57
CA GLY A 291 -9.52 32.99 -15.71
C GLY A 291 -8.71 33.13 -14.44
N ARG A 292 -8.78 34.28 -13.78
CA ARG A 292 -8.15 34.52 -12.48
C ARG A 292 -9.09 35.31 -11.57
N VAL A 293 -9.19 34.85 -10.34
CA VAL A 293 -9.89 35.57 -9.29
C VAL A 293 -9.17 35.33 -7.97
N ASP A 294 -8.78 36.36 -7.27
CA ASP A 294 -8.02 36.33 -6.02
C ASP A 294 -6.78 35.40 -6.15
N LYS A 295 -6.65 34.40 -5.31
CA LYS A 295 -5.57 33.39 -5.35
C LYS A 295 -5.83 32.20 -6.30
N PHE A 296 -6.99 32.17 -6.97
CA PHE A 296 -7.38 31.04 -7.82
C PHE A 296 -7.12 31.36 -9.29
N GLN A 297 -6.53 30.38 -9.99
CA GLN A 297 -6.46 30.34 -11.45
C GLN A 297 -7.39 29.26 -11.96
N ILE A 298 -8.24 29.60 -12.93
CA ILE A 298 -9.23 28.74 -13.54
C ILE A 298 -8.76 28.40 -14.95
N ASN A 299 -8.81 27.12 -15.31
CA ASN A 299 -8.50 26.67 -16.68
C ASN A 299 -9.72 25.92 -17.24
N TRP A 300 -10.24 26.39 -18.35
CA TRP A 300 -11.32 25.78 -19.12
C TRP A 300 -10.90 25.64 -20.58
N GLY A 301 -10.05 24.61 -20.83
CA GLY A 301 -9.45 24.37 -22.14
C GLY A 301 -10.26 23.42 -23.01
N THR A 302 -9.96 23.43 -24.30
CA THR A 302 -10.50 22.47 -25.28
C THR A 302 -9.65 21.20 -25.30
N THR A 303 -10.30 20.03 -25.21
CA THR A 303 -9.64 18.73 -25.30
C THR A 303 -10.02 18.02 -26.59
N THR A 304 -9.05 17.77 -27.46
CA THR A 304 -9.24 16.95 -28.66
C THR A 304 -9.03 15.48 -28.30
N ARG A 305 -10.08 14.68 -28.39
CA ARG A 305 -9.96 13.21 -28.20
C ARG A 305 -9.39 12.59 -29.45
N LYS A 306 -8.29 11.85 -29.30
CA LYS A 306 -7.80 10.98 -30.40
C LYS A 306 -8.81 9.85 -30.63
N THR A 307 -9.08 9.55 -31.90
CA THR A 307 -9.94 8.41 -32.29
C THR A 307 -9.33 7.12 -31.71
N LYS A 308 -10.04 6.41 -30.84
CA LYS A 308 -9.63 5.09 -30.40
C LYS A 308 -9.86 4.09 -31.55
N MET A 309 -8.82 3.38 -31.97
CA MET A 309 -9.03 2.15 -32.72
C MET A 309 -9.70 1.13 -31.79
N VAL A 310 -10.89 0.69 -32.15
CA VAL A 310 -11.61 -0.38 -31.45
C VAL A 310 -11.00 -1.70 -31.91
N SER A 311 -10.19 -2.34 -31.06
CA SER A 311 -9.85 -3.73 -31.26
C SER A 311 -11.10 -4.58 -30.98
N ILE A 312 -11.48 -5.44 -31.90
CA ILE A 312 -12.58 -6.40 -31.68
C ILE A 312 -12.08 -7.43 -30.67
N PRO A 313 -12.74 -7.62 -29.50
CA PRO A 313 -12.34 -8.65 -28.55
C PRO A 313 -12.53 -10.03 -29.19
N LEU A 314 -11.48 -10.84 -29.16
CA LEU A 314 -11.51 -12.25 -29.61
C LEU A 314 -11.95 -13.22 -28.50
N GLU A 315 -12.19 -12.73 -27.29
CA GLU A 315 -12.54 -13.53 -26.13
C GLU A 315 -14.01 -13.31 -25.70
N SER A 316 -14.59 -14.34 -25.11
CA SER A 316 -15.95 -14.29 -24.55
C SER A 316 -16.06 -13.17 -23.50
N PRO A 317 -17.20 -12.45 -23.43
CA PRO A 317 -17.35 -11.36 -22.48
C PRO A 317 -17.23 -11.86 -21.04
N GLU A 318 -16.33 -11.23 -20.29
CA GLU A 318 -16.15 -11.52 -18.87
C GLU A 318 -17.37 -11.03 -18.07
N THR A 319 -18.05 -11.94 -17.40
CA THR A 319 -19.23 -11.61 -16.58
C THR A 319 -18.78 -11.17 -15.19
N LYS A 320 -19.06 -9.92 -14.83
CA LYS A 320 -18.76 -9.36 -13.48
C LYS A 320 -20.03 -8.84 -12.84
N ARG A 321 -20.16 -9.06 -11.53
CA ARG A 321 -21.24 -8.50 -10.73
C ARG A 321 -21.15 -6.96 -10.69
N ASN A 322 -22.30 -6.28 -10.70
CA ASN A 322 -22.35 -4.82 -10.58
C ASN A 322 -21.73 -4.35 -9.25
N LYS A 323 -20.95 -3.26 -9.31
CA LYS A 323 -20.25 -2.71 -8.12
C LYS A 323 -21.19 -2.08 -7.09
N THR A 324 -22.43 -1.75 -7.48
CA THR A 324 -23.41 -1.08 -6.62
C THR A 324 -24.74 -1.81 -6.64
N VAL A 325 -25.48 -1.77 -5.53
CA VAL A 325 -26.84 -2.28 -5.43
C VAL A 325 -27.82 -1.30 -6.09
N ARG A 326 -28.91 -1.83 -6.65
CA ARG A 326 -30.05 -1.03 -7.11
C ARG A 326 -31.17 -1.17 -6.10
N ILE A 327 -31.65 -0.04 -5.57
CA ILE A 327 -32.74 0.02 -4.58
C ILE A 327 -34.02 0.46 -5.29
N LYS A 328 -35.11 -0.27 -5.10
CA LYS A 328 -36.46 0.07 -5.59
C LYS A 328 -37.46 -0.13 -4.46
N GLU A 329 -38.29 0.86 -4.22
CA GLU A 329 -39.38 0.76 -3.28
C GLU A 329 -40.47 -0.20 -3.82
N ILE A 330 -40.91 -1.14 -2.99
CA ILE A 330 -41.94 -2.11 -3.32
C ILE A 330 -43.22 -1.58 -2.68
N THR A 331 -44.16 -1.15 -3.48
CA THR A 331 -45.54 -0.88 -3.02
C THR A 331 -46.22 -2.22 -2.84
N GLU A 332 -46.66 -2.53 -1.60
CA GLU A 332 -47.51 -3.68 -1.33
C GLU A 332 -48.79 -3.56 -2.19
N GLN A 333 -49.08 -4.60 -2.98
CA GLN A 333 -50.34 -4.76 -3.70
C GLN A 333 -51.41 -5.35 -2.79
#